data_a7705cab9555febcdb55a44dfb61e65e
#
_entry.id   a7705cab9555febcdb55a44dfb61e65e
#
_cell.length_a   1.000
_cell.length_b   1.000
_cell.length_c   1.000
_cell.angle_alpha   90.00
_cell.angle_beta   90.00
_cell.angle_gamma   90.00
#
_symmetry.space_group_name_H-M   'P 1'
#
loop_
_entity.id
_entity.type
_entity.pdbx_description
1 polymer ?
#
loop_
_entity_poly.entity_id
_entity_poly.type
_entity_poly.pdbx_seq_one_letter_code
_entity_poly.pdbx_strand_id
1 'polypeptide(L)' 'MTNYIITVPVKYTQDGQDKTKYTRVGAAFENTKNDSGEVFLTLKLDFPVGVTELVAFQPKPKGDERDIE' A
#
# COMPACT_ATOMS: atom_id res chain seq x y z
N MET A 1 -1.66 -15.85 5.40
CA MET A 1 -2.30 -14.70 5.06
C MET A 1 -1.41 -13.71 4.44
N THR A 2 -1.85 -12.99 3.49
CA THR A 2 -1.06 -12.03 2.77
C THR A 2 -1.35 -10.63 3.26
N ASN A 3 -0.29 -9.88 3.52
CA ASN A 3 -0.44 -8.50 3.94
C ASN A 3 0.08 -7.60 2.84
N TYR A 4 -0.44 -6.40 2.76
CA TYR A 4 -0.02 -5.45 1.76
C TYR A 4 0.29 -4.12 2.44
N ILE A 5 1.17 -3.34 1.82
CA ILE A 5 1.46 -1.99 2.29
C ILE A 5 0.70 -1.04 1.40
N ILE A 6 -0.12 -0.19 1.98
CA ILE A 6 -0.90 0.77 1.22
C ILE A 6 -0.13 2.06 1.11
N THR A 7 -0.01 2.57 -0.09
CA THR A 7 0.75 3.79 -0.34
C THR A 7 -0.05 4.77 -1.17
N VAL A 8 0.36 6.02 -1.11
CA VAL A 8 -0.20 7.06 -1.94
C VAL A 8 0.87 7.46 -2.94
N PRO A 9 0.58 7.43 -4.22
CA PRO A 9 1.55 7.87 -5.21
C PRO A 9 1.59 9.39 -5.23
N VAL A 10 2.74 9.96 -5.03
CA VAL A 10 2.93 11.40 -5.02
C VAL A 10 3.85 11.75 -6.16
N LYS A 11 3.37 12.57 -7.07
CA LYS A 11 4.17 12.96 -8.20
C LYS A 11 4.90 14.24 -7.91
N TYR A 12 6.12 14.33 -8.32
CA TYR A 12 6.91 15.54 -8.12
C TYR A 12 7.90 15.69 -9.26
N THR A 13 8.43 16.89 -9.40
CA THR A 13 9.39 17.15 -10.45
C THR A 13 10.72 17.46 -9.81
N GLN A 14 11.77 16.82 -10.29
CA GLN A 14 13.08 17.06 -9.78
C GLN A 14 14.04 17.15 -10.95
N ASP A 15 14.78 18.20 -11.04
CA ASP A 15 15.74 18.42 -12.11
C ASP A 15 15.07 18.28 -13.48
N GLY A 16 13.88 18.81 -13.58
CA GLY A 16 13.16 18.76 -14.85
C GLY A 16 12.56 17.44 -15.22
N GLN A 17 12.61 16.47 -14.31
CA GLN A 17 12.08 15.17 -14.59
C GLN A 17 10.91 14.86 -13.70
N ASP A 18 9.90 14.22 -14.22
CA ASP A 18 8.75 13.83 -13.42
C ASP A 18 9.05 12.52 -12.72
N LYS A 19 8.83 12.49 -11.45
CA LYS A 19 9.06 11.30 -10.65
C LYS A 19 7.87 11.01 -9.78
N THR A 20 7.77 9.76 -9.33
CA THR A 20 6.68 9.36 -8.47
C THR A 20 7.26 8.74 -7.21
N LYS A 21 6.76 9.17 -6.07
CA LYS A 21 7.19 8.64 -4.81
C LYS A 21 5.99 7.99 -4.18
N TYR A 22 6.17 6.85 -3.55
CA TYR A 22 5.07 6.14 -2.89
C TYR A 22 5.23 6.29 -1.39
N THR A 23 4.28 6.95 -0.76
CA THR A 23 4.33 7.20 0.67
C THR A 23 3.41 6.24 1.39
N ARG A 24 3.93 5.51 2.35
CA ARG A 24 3.12 4.55 3.07
C ARG A 24 2.11 5.25 3.94
N VAL A 25 0.86 4.82 3.88
CA VAL A 25 -0.20 5.40 4.68
C VAL A 25 -0.99 4.34 5.43
N GLY A 26 -0.72 3.08 5.22
CA GLY A 26 -1.47 2.05 5.93
C GLY A 26 -1.08 0.67 5.49
N ALA A 27 -1.94 -0.27 5.80
CA ALA A 27 -1.71 -1.66 5.45
C ALA A 27 -3.04 -2.35 5.18
N ALA A 28 -3.01 -3.39 4.39
CA ALA A 28 -4.18 -4.19 4.12
C ALA A 28 -3.90 -5.63 4.53
N PHE A 29 -4.91 -6.27 5.06
CA PHE A 29 -4.79 -7.65 5.53
C PHE A 29 -5.83 -8.50 4.86
N GLU A 30 -5.41 -9.68 4.41
CA GLU A 30 -6.31 -10.59 3.75
C GLU A 30 -7.03 -11.45 4.79
N ASN A 31 -8.31 -11.54 4.70
CA ASN A 31 -9.12 -12.32 5.63
C ASN A 31 -10.07 -13.22 4.87
N THR A 32 -10.52 -14.27 5.50
CA THR A 32 -11.44 -15.21 4.88
C THR A 32 -12.67 -15.32 5.76
N LYS A 33 -13.83 -15.26 5.14
CA LYS A 33 -15.07 -15.42 5.90
C LYS A 33 -15.23 -16.86 6.26
N ASN A 34 -15.62 -17.13 7.47
CA ASN A 34 -15.75 -18.50 7.96
C ASN A 34 -16.87 -19.24 7.31
N ASP A 35 -17.98 -18.60 7.04
CA ASP A 35 -19.13 -19.31 6.58
C ASP A 35 -19.13 -19.55 5.07
N SER A 36 -18.51 -18.72 4.29
CA SER A 36 -18.57 -18.88 2.85
C SER A 36 -17.23 -19.12 2.21
N GLY A 37 -16.16 -18.94 2.94
CA GLY A 37 -14.83 -19.07 2.36
C GLY A 37 -14.43 -17.91 1.48
N GLU A 38 -15.23 -16.85 1.49
CA GLU A 38 -14.94 -15.74 0.66
C GLU A 38 -13.79 -14.92 1.18
N VAL A 39 -12.91 -14.47 0.35
CA VAL A 39 -11.74 -13.73 0.76
C VAL A 39 -12.02 -12.24 0.63
N PHE A 40 -11.66 -11.49 1.64
CA PHE A 40 -11.82 -10.03 1.58
C PHE A 40 -10.62 -9.36 2.22
N LEU A 41 -10.46 -8.10 1.95
CA LEU A 41 -9.33 -7.36 2.48
C LEU A 41 -9.82 -6.32 3.46
N THR A 42 -9.10 -6.20 4.57
CA THR A 42 -9.35 -5.14 5.54
C THR A 42 -8.23 -4.14 5.39
N LEU A 43 -8.60 -2.90 5.11
CA LEU A 43 -7.62 -1.86 4.94
C LEU A 43 -7.62 -0.97 6.16
N LYS A 44 -6.46 -0.78 6.74
CA LYS A 44 -6.31 0.10 7.89
C LYS A 44 -5.35 1.20 7.55
N LEU A 45 -5.79 2.43 7.69
CA LEU A 45 -4.95 3.57 7.41
C LEU A 45 -4.41 4.13 8.70
N ASP A 46 -3.17 4.58 8.68
CA ASP A 46 -2.55 5.14 9.86
C ASP A 46 -3.15 6.49 10.17
N PHE A 47 -3.70 7.17 9.20
CA PHE A 47 -4.34 8.45 9.39
C PHE A 47 -5.25 8.70 8.19
N PRO A 48 -6.19 9.62 8.30
CA PRO A 48 -7.09 9.86 7.17
C PRO A 48 -6.32 10.44 5.99
N VAL A 49 -6.64 9.97 4.80
CA VAL A 49 -6.02 10.49 3.61
C VAL A 49 -7.10 10.91 2.64
N GLY A 50 -6.95 12.08 2.09
CA GLY A 50 -7.94 12.60 1.16
C GLY A 50 -7.46 12.47 -0.26
N VAL A 51 -7.34 11.25 -0.75
CA VAL A 51 -6.86 11.03 -2.10
C VAL A 51 -7.83 10.11 -2.81
N THR A 52 -7.73 10.09 -4.11
CA THR A 52 -8.62 9.25 -4.89
C THR A 52 -7.92 8.01 -5.42
N GLU A 53 -6.65 7.83 -5.13
CA GLU A 53 -5.93 6.67 -5.62
C GLU A 53 -4.97 6.16 -4.58
N LEU A 54 -4.99 4.88 -4.33
CA LEU A 54 -4.06 4.22 -3.42
C LEU A 54 -3.48 3.02 -4.14
N VAL A 55 -2.23 2.71 -3.86
CA VAL A 55 -1.57 1.56 -4.46
C VAL A 55 -1.11 0.65 -3.33
N ALA A 56 -1.44 -0.61 -3.42
CA ALA A 56 -1.04 -1.59 -2.41
C ALA A 56 0.04 -2.48 -2.98
N PHE A 57 1.12 -2.63 -2.24
CA PHE A 57 2.23 -3.47 -2.65
C PHE A 57 2.36 -4.63 -1.68
N GLN A 58 2.69 -5.78 -2.21
CA GLN A 58 3.00 -6.91 -1.37
C GLN A 58 4.40 -6.75 -0.86
N PRO A 59 4.65 -6.82 0.42
CA PRO A 59 6.00 -6.62 0.95
C PRO A 59 6.91 -7.73 0.45
N LYS A 60 8.14 -7.38 0.09
CA LYS A 60 9.07 -8.38 -0.31
C LYS A 60 9.72 -9.01 0.85
N PRO A 61 10.07 -10.21 0.78
CA PRO A 61 10.77 -10.88 1.85
C PRO A 61 12.08 -10.25 1.96
N LYS A 62 12.66 -10.21 2.81
CA LYS A 62 13.77 -9.76 3.09
C LYS A 62 14.64 -9.21 2.19
N GLY A 63 15.41 -8.67 2.37
CA GLY A 63 16.35 -8.17 1.57
C GLY A 63 16.05 -7.04 0.85
N ASP A 64 15.10 -6.69 0.58
CA ASP A 64 14.83 -5.77 -0.25
C ASP A 64 14.13 -4.80 0.19
N GLU A 65 14.33 -4.33 0.90
CA GLU A 65 13.61 -3.45 1.35
C GLU A 65 13.77 -2.21 0.95
N ARG A 66 14.06 -1.77 0.18
CA ARG A 66 14.23 -0.63 -0.16
C ARG A 66 13.26 -0.01 -0.33
N ASP A 67 12.66 0.37 -0.16
CA ASP A 67 11.92 0.85 -0.34
C ASP A 67 10.95 1.49 -0.46
N ILE A 68 10.34 1.57 -0.27
CA ILE A 68 9.25 2.07 -0.39
C ILE A 68 9.14 3.02 0.56
N GLU A 69 9.16 3.87 0.71
CA GLU A 69 9.09 4.70 1.54
C GLU A 69 8.64 5.54 1.43
#